data_3f04a14a85148472973fc69dfc331595
#
_entry.id   3f04a14a85148472973fc69dfc331595
#
_cell.length_a   1.000
_cell.length_b   1.000
_cell.length_c   1.000
_cell.angle_alpha   90.00
_cell.angle_beta   90.00
_cell.angle_gamma   90.00
#
_symmetry.space_group_name_H-M   'P 1'
#
loop_
_entity.id
_entity.type
_entity.pdbx_description
1 polymer ?
#
loop_
_entity_poly.entity_id
_entity_poly.type
_entity_poly.pdbx_seq_one_letter_code
_entity_poly.pdbx_strand_id
1 'polypeptide(L)'
;MKAIMVMYDSLNRHFLEPYGCQWTKTPNFTRLARRALTFDNCYVGSMPCMPARRELHTGRYNFLHRSWGPLEPFDDSVPELLRRAGIH
;
A
#
# COMPACT_ATOMS: atom_id res chain seq x y z
N MET A 1 -2.27 -11.33 17.47
CA MET A 1 -1.87 -10.03 16.87
C MET A 1 -2.92 -9.61 15.86
N LYS A 2 -3.29 -8.33 15.81
CA LYS A 2 -4.26 -7.81 14.83
C LYS A 2 -3.55 -6.77 13.95
N ALA A 3 -3.83 -6.77 12.66
CA ALA A 3 -3.29 -5.81 11.71
C ALA A 3 -4.41 -5.21 10.87
N ILE A 4 -4.32 -3.92 10.58
CA ILE A 4 -5.21 -3.22 9.66
C ILE A 4 -4.35 -2.53 8.64
N MET A 5 -4.60 -2.80 7.37
CA MET A 5 -3.98 -2.10 6.26
C MET A 5 -4.99 -1.17 5.61
N VAL A 6 -4.65 0.11 5.51
CA VAL A 6 -5.46 1.10 4.82
C VAL A 6 -4.66 1.65 3.65
N MET A 7 -5.19 1.47 2.46
CA MET A 7 -4.56 1.94 1.22
C MET A 7 -5.45 2.97 0.54
N TYR A 8 -4.84 4.06 0.11
CA TYR A 8 -5.52 5.10 -0.65
C TYR A 8 -5.09 5.06 -2.11
N ASP A 9 -6.05 5.21 -3.00
CA ASP A 9 -5.76 5.44 -4.41
C ASP A 9 -5.43 6.92 -4.64
N SER A 10 -4.41 7.20 -5.44
CA SER A 10 -4.05 8.56 -5.88
C SER A 10 -3.74 9.57 -4.75
N LEU A 11 -3.51 9.13 -3.53
CA LEU A 11 -3.12 10.01 -2.45
C LEU A 11 -1.64 10.37 -2.54
N ASN A 12 -1.35 11.65 -2.79
CA ASN A 12 0.01 12.14 -2.82
C ASN A 12 0.41 12.67 -1.45
N ARG A 13 1.57 12.25 -0.92
CA ARG A 13 2.09 12.66 0.38
C ARG A 13 2.26 14.18 0.53
N HIS A 14 2.51 14.89 -0.57
CA HIS A 14 2.66 16.36 -0.56
C HIS A 14 1.37 17.10 -0.17
N PHE A 15 0.22 16.43 -0.12
CA PHE A 15 -1.03 16.97 0.41
C PHE A 15 -1.25 16.68 1.90
N LEU A 16 -0.30 16.03 2.57
CA LEU A 16 -0.44 15.61 3.96
C LEU A 16 0.41 16.49 4.89
N GLU A 17 -0.19 16.98 5.98
CA GLU A 17 0.51 17.78 7.01
C GLU A 17 1.75 17.07 7.59
N PRO A 18 1.76 15.76 7.88
CA PRO A 18 2.95 15.05 8.36
C PRO A 18 4.17 15.16 7.44
N TYR A 19 3.96 15.41 6.15
CA TYR A 19 5.01 15.63 5.15
C TYR A 19 5.22 17.13 4.80
N GLY A 20 4.73 18.04 5.65
CA GLY A 20 4.99 19.47 5.54
C GLY A 20 3.96 20.26 4.74
N CYS A 21 2.83 19.69 4.36
CA CYS A 21 1.76 20.42 3.68
C CYS A 21 1.12 21.46 4.61
N GLN A 22 1.09 22.71 4.18
CA GLN A 22 0.54 23.81 4.99
C GLN A 22 -0.87 24.26 4.55
N TRP A 23 -1.28 23.91 3.34
CA TRP A 23 -2.52 24.38 2.72
C TRP A 23 -3.65 23.34 2.74
N THR A 24 -3.35 22.04 2.85
CA THR A 24 -4.35 21.01 3.09
C THR A 24 -4.38 20.63 4.56
N LYS A 25 -5.56 20.60 5.16
CA LYS A 25 -5.74 20.23 6.56
C LYS A 25 -6.02 18.74 6.70
N THR A 26 -5.07 18.02 7.29
CA THR A 26 -5.16 16.57 7.48
C THR A 26 -4.89 16.17 8.95
N PRO A 27 -5.69 16.66 9.91
CA PRO A 27 -5.40 16.54 11.35
C PRO A 27 -5.39 15.08 11.82
N ASN A 28 -6.15 14.19 11.18
CA ASN A 28 -6.16 12.77 11.53
C ASN A 28 -4.86 12.06 11.14
N PHE A 29 -4.29 12.40 9.98
CA PHE A 29 -2.96 11.91 9.59
C PHE A 29 -1.87 12.45 10.53
N THR A 30 -1.95 13.71 10.91
CA THR A 30 -1.04 14.31 11.90
C THR A 30 -1.14 13.59 13.26
N ARG A 31 -2.36 13.31 13.73
CA ARG A 31 -2.57 12.56 14.98
C ARG A 31 -2.01 11.13 14.89
N LEU A 32 -2.17 10.46 13.76
CA LEU A 32 -1.60 9.12 13.53
C LEU A 32 -0.08 9.17 13.50
N ALA A 33 0.51 10.10 12.76
CA ALA A 33 1.96 10.26 12.64
C ALA A 33 2.67 10.48 14.00
N ARG A 34 2.02 11.16 14.94
CA ARG A 34 2.54 11.34 16.31
C ARG A 34 2.63 10.05 17.12
N ARG A 35 1.97 8.98 16.70
CA ARG A 35 1.85 7.69 17.40
C ARG A 35 2.42 6.52 16.62
N ALA A 36 2.91 6.76 15.42
CA ALA A 36 3.38 5.75 14.48
C ALA A 36 4.68 6.19 13.83
N LEU A 37 5.37 5.25 13.20
CA LEU A 37 6.52 5.56 12.35
C LEU A 37 6.02 6.16 11.04
N THR A 38 6.65 7.26 10.62
CA THR A 38 6.44 7.88 9.32
C THR A 38 7.67 7.62 8.45
N PHE A 39 7.46 7.05 7.27
CA PHE A 39 8.52 6.74 6.33
C PHE A 39 8.64 7.84 5.28
N ASP A 40 9.75 8.54 5.25
CA ASP A 40 10.04 9.55 4.22
C ASP A 40 10.45 8.91 2.88
N ASN A 41 11.11 7.78 2.94
CA ASN A 41 11.60 7.03 1.79
C ASN A 41 10.91 5.67 1.70
N CYS A 42 9.73 5.65 1.09
CA CYS A 42 9.00 4.44 0.78
C CYS A 42 8.73 4.42 -0.73
N TYR A 43 9.26 3.43 -1.42
CA TYR A 43 9.20 3.32 -2.87
C TYR A 43 8.32 2.17 -3.31
N VAL A 44 7.60 2.36 -4.41
CA VAL A 44 6.86 1.28 -5.08
C VAL A 44 7.76 0.58 -6.10
N GLY A 45 7.57 -0.71 -6.28
CA GLY A 45 8.30 -1.47 -7.30
C GLY A 45 7.73 -1.26 -8.70
N SER A 46 6.43 -1.10 -8.82
CA SER A 46 5.75 -0.90 -10.10
C SER A 46 4.63 0.13 -10.01
N MET A 47 4.35 0.77 -11.14
CA MET A 47 3.27 1.73 -11.33
C MET A 47 2.53 1.46 -12.65
N PRO A 48 1.30 1.92 -12.85
CA PRO A 48 0.42 2.58 -11.87
C PRO A 48 -0.32 1.59 -10.95
N CYS A 49 -1.59 1.86 -10.61
CA CYS A 49 -2.34 1.16 -9.57
C CYS A 49 -2.41 -0.37 -9.72
N MET A 50 -2.68 -0.91 -10.91
CA MET A 50 -2.85 -2.36 -11.10
C MET A 50 -1.56 -3.15 -10.86
N PRO A 51 -0.41 -2.81 -11.45
CA PRO A 51 0.86 -3.44 -11.14
C PRO A 51 1.27 -3.29 -9.67
N ALA A 52 1.09 -2.10 -9.08
CA ALA A 52 1.40 -1.86 -7.67
C ALA A 52 0.54 -2.73 -6.73
N ARG A 53 -0.76 -2.85 -7.01
CA ARG A 53 -1.67 -3.73 -6.23
C ARG A 53 -1.29 -5.19 -6.38
N ARG A 54 -0.89 -5.63 -7.58
CA ARG A 54 -0.41 -6.99 -7.80
C ARG A 54 0.82 -7.30 -6.95
N GLU A 55 1.81 -6.39 -6.94
CA GLU A 55 2.98 -6.51 -6.06
C GLU A 55 2.61 -6.62 -4.59
N LEU A 56 1.70 -5.75 -4.14
CA LEU A 56 1.22 -5.75 -2.78
C LEU A 56 0.57 -7.10 -2.38
N HIS A 57 -0.21 -7.68 -3.28
CA HIS A 57 -0.90 -8.93 -3.01
C HIS A 57 0.01 -10.16 -3.13
N THR A 58 0.99 -10.14 -4.03
CA THR A 58 1.81 -11.31 -4.33
C THR A 58 3.19 -11.29 -3.67
N GLY A 59 3.67 -10.12 -3.24
CA GLY A 59 5.04 -9.93 -2.76
C GLY A 59 6.11 -10.05 -3.86
N ARG A 60 5.72 -9.99 -5.13
CA ARG A 60 6.62 -10.14 -6.28
C ARG A 60 6.68 -8.86 -7.09
N TYR A 61 7.87 -8.45 -7.48
CA TYR A 61 8.04 -7.31 -8.38
C TYR A 61 7.43 -7.58 -9.75
N ASN A 62 6.36 -6.86 -10.09
CA ASN A 62 5.59 -7.08 -11.30
C ASN A 62 6.43 -6.91 -12.58
N PHE A 63 7.30 -5.90 -12.63
CA PHE A 63 8.12 -5.58 -13.79
C PHE A 63 9.13 -6.68 -14.18
N LEU A 64 9.46 -7.60 -13.26
CA LEU A 64 10.38 -8.70 -13.53
C LEU A 64 9.75 -9.85 -14.32
N HIS A 65 8.43 -9.97 -14.31
CA HIS A 65 7.77 -11.14 -14.90
C HIS A 65 6.42 -10.85 -15.56
N ARG A 66 5.92 -9.63 -15.47
CA ARG A 66 4.61 -9.25 -16.01
C ARG A 66 4.60 -7.84 -16.57
N SER A 67 3.78 -7.67 -17.61
CA SER A 67 3.33 -6.37 -18.08
C SER A 67 2.18 -5.84 -17.21
N TRP A 68 1.60 -4.71 -17.58
CA TRP A 68 0.44 -4.15 -16.90
C TRP A 68 -0.74 -5.11 -16.91
N GLY A 69 -1.32 -5.39 -15.74
CA GLY A 69 -2.46 -6.28 -15.61
C GLY A 69 -2.88 -6.52 -14.16
N PRO A 70 -4.08 -7.06 -13.97
CA PRO A 70 -4.59 -7.43 -12.65
C PRO A 70 -3.92 -8.69 -12.09
N LEU A 71 -4.39 -9.13 -10.90
CA LEU A 71 -4.12 -10.48 -10.39
C LEU A 71 -4.68 -11.53 -11.37
N GLU A 72 -3.90 -12.55 -11.59
CA GLU A 72 -4.25 -13.71 -12.42
C GLU A 72 -4.65 -14.90 -11.53
N PRO A 73 -5.43 -15.88 -12.05
CA PRO A 73 -5.86 -17.03 -11.26
C PRO A 73 -4.72 -17.88 -10.67
N PHE A 74 -3.54 -17.83 -11.25
CA PHE A 74 -2.34 -18.53 -10.80
C PHE A 74 -1.46 -17.73 -9.83
N ASP A 75 -1.82 -16.50 -9.52
CA ASP A 75 -1.07 -15.69 -8.54
C ASP A 75 -1.44 -16.13 -7.12
N ASP A 76 -0.43 -16.43 -6.31
CA ASP A 76 -0.60 -16.60 -4.88
C ASP A 76 -0.81 -15.22 -4.24
N SER A 77 -1.98 -14.99 -3.67
CA SER A 77 -2.25 -13.71 -3.00
C SER A 77 -2.21 -13.85 -1.49
N VAL A 78 -1.63 -12.86 -0.82
CA VAL A 78 -1.55 -12.81 0.65
C VAL A 78 -2.90 -12.99 1.33
N PRO A 79 -4.01 -12.32 0.91
CA PRO A 79 -5.32 -12.54 1.50
C PRO A 79 -5.80 -13.99 1.41
N GLU A 80 -5.56 -14.64 0.28
CA GLU A 80 -5.96 -16.05 0.11
C GLU A 80 -5.10 -16.98 0.97
N LEU A 81 -3.79 -16.72 1.08
CA LEU A 81 -2.91 -17.49 1.96
C LEU A 81 -3.32 -17.36 3.43
N LEU A 82 -3.68 -16.15 3.88
CA LEU A 82 -4.18 -15.91 5.22
C LEU A 82 -5.51 -16.64 5.46
N ARG A 83 -6.44 -16.55 4.51
CA ARG A 83 -7.72 -17.26 4.58
C ARG A 83 -7.53 -18.77 4.70
N ARG A 84 -6.62 -19.38 3.93
CA ARG A 84 -6.27 -20.81 4.01
C ARG A 84 -5.66 -21.18 5.36
N ALA A 85 -4.95 -20.25 5.97
CA ALA A 85 -4.39 -20.42 7.32
C ALA A 85 -5.40 -20.14 8.46
N GLY A 86 -6.68 -19.92 8.13
CA GLY A 86 -7.73 -19.63 9.13
C GLY A 86 -7.63 -18.26 9.77
N ILE A 87 -6.93 -17.32 9.15
CA ILE A 87 -6.80 -15.94 9.62
C ILE A 87 -7.83 -15.08 8.88
N HIS A 88 -8.69 -14.40 9.66
CA HIS A 88 -9.79 -13.55 9.19
C HIS A 88 -9.55 -12.09 9.51
#